data_3dd17acdb1d0b7931f0770c0be1ffe89
#
_entry.id   3dd17acdb1d0b7931f0770c0be1ffe89
#
_cell.length_a   1.000
_cell.length_b   1.000
_cell.length_c   1.000
_cell.angle_alpha   90.00
_cell.angle_beta   90.00
_cell.angle_gamma   90.00
#
_symmetry.space_group_name_H-M   'P 1'
#
loop_
_entity.id
_entity.type
_entity.pdbx_description
1 polymer ?
#
loop_
_entity_poly.entity_id
_entity_poly.type
_entity_poly.pdbx_seq_one_letter_code
_entity_poly.pdbx_strand_id
1 'polypeptide(L)'
;MSTLAVDYHPIKIDDISLSLWDTAGQERFHSITSSYFSRGHIFVLVHDIENCQVKKDMETWYKQIFDKCPARHEPVIIIVSNKTDLHPFCSQEVTNWIQDHSFDHVFTSAVTGEGMENLFKCIHDAVVVHQSDWLSPSLPALPATTVSKTSPGCNC
;
A
#
# COMPACT_ATOMS: atom_id res chain seq x y z
N MET A 1 5.38 -15.21 14.53
CA MET A 1 6.50 -15.30 13.54
C MET A 1 6.65 -13.92 12.94
N SER A 2 7.86 -13.43 12.72
CA SER A 2 8.09 -12.14 12.07
C SER A 2 8.32 -12.40 10.58
N THR A 3 7.67 -11.62 9.71
CA THR A 3 7.86 -11.68 8.25
C THR A 3 9.33 -11.38 7.90
N LEU A 4 9.99 -12.27 7.15
CA LEU A 4 11.43 -12.16 6.88
C LEU A 4 11.76 -11.15 5.75
N ALA A 5 10.81 -10.81 4.92
CA ALA A 5 10.93 -9.79 3.87
C ALA A 5 9.55 -9.36 3.38
N VAL A 6 8.93 -10.13 2.49
CA VAL A 6 7.60 -9.91 1.93
C VAL A 6 6.94 -11.26 1.69
N ASP A 7 5.72 -11.45 2.17
CA ASP A 7 4.89 -12.62 1.93
C ASP A 7 3.71 -12.26 1.03
N TYR A 8 3.38 -13.15 0.09
CA TYR A 8 2.31 -12.97 -0.86
C TYR A 8 1.11 -13.86 -0.53
N HIS A 9 -0.07 -13.25 -0.44
CA HIS A 9 -1.32 -13.93 -0.19
C HIS A 9 -2.40 -13.49 -1.17
N PRO A 10 -2.87 -14.38 -2.08
CA PRO A 10 -4.06 -14.09 -2.86
C PRO A 10 -5.28 -14.15 -1.95
N ILE A 11 -6.10 -13.10 -1.96
CA ILE A 11 -7.34 -13.04 -1.18
C ILE A 11 -8.50 -12.70 -2.11
N LYS A 12 -9.71 -13.05 -1.69
CA LYS A 12 -10.94 -12.71 -2.39
C LYS A 12 -11.90 -12.03 -1.42
N ILE A 13 -12.38 -10.85 -1.80
CA ILE A 13 -13.40 -10.11 -1.07
C ILE A 13 -14.59 -9.98 -2.04
N ASP A 14 -15.68 -10.65 -1.75
CA ASP A 14 -16.83 -10.79 -2.66
C ASP A 14 -16.37 -11.26 -4.04
N ASP A 15 -16.59 -10.47 -5.09
CA ASP A 15 -16.18 -10.78 -6.46
C ASP A 15 -14.81 -10.23 -6.85
N ILE A 16 -14.14 -9.50 -5.95
CA ILE A 16 -12.85 -8.86 -6.18
C ILE A 16 -11.71 -9.79 -5.76
N SER A 17 -10.81 -10.08 -6.69
CA SER A 17 -9.57 -10.81 -6.39
C SER A 17 -8.43 -9.83 -6.15
N LEU A 18 -7.77 -9.94 -5.00
CA LEU A 18 -6.70 -9.06 -4.57
C LEU A 18 -5.39 -9.83 -4.35
N SER A 19 -4.30 -9.14 -4.57
CA SER A 19 -2.96 -9.58 -4.23
C SER A 19 -2.50 -8.85 -2.97
N LEU A 20 -2.51 -9.52 -1.83
CA LEU A 20 -2.02 -8.96 -0.57
C LEU A 20 -0.52 -9.26 -0.43
N TRP A 21 0.24 -8.23 -0.13
CA TRP A 21 1.68 -8.30 0.11
C TRP A 21 1.94 -7.88 1.56
N ASP A 22 2.16 -8.86 2.43
CA ASP A 22 2.58 -8.61 3.82
C ASP A 22 4.06 -8.28 3.86
N THR A 23 4.39 -7.08 4.35
CA THR A 23 5.74 -6.56 4.37
C THR A 23 6.29 -6.48 5.79
N ALA A 24 7.57 -6.86 5.95
CA ALA A 24 8.25 -6.69 7.23
C ALA A 24 8.32 -5.21 7.64
N GLY A 25 7.86 -4.90 8.86
CA GLY A 25 7.87 -3.53 9.39
C GLY A 25 9.24 -3.00 9.83
N GLN A 26 10.31 -3.82 9.75
CA GLN A 26 11.64 -3.43 10.20
C GLN A 26 12.37 -2.59 9.15
N GLU A 27 12.98 -1.49 9.56
CA GLU A 27 13.70 -0.53 8.73
C GLU A 27 14.81 -1.16 7.86
N ARG A 28 15.44 -2.23 8.34
CA ARG A 28 16.48 -2.96 7.57
C ARG A 28 15.98 -3.63 6.30
N PHE A 29 14.67 -3.78 6.13
CA PHE A 29 14.05 -4.36 4.94
C PHE A 29 13.43 -3.32 4.00
N HIS A 30 13.56 -2.03 4.28
CA HIS A 30 12.96 -0.94 3.49
C HIS A 30 13.35 -0.97 2.00
N SER A 31 14.59 -1.36 1.69
CA SER A 31 15.03 -1.44 0.28
C SER A 31 14.30 -2.52 -0.51
N ILE A 32 13.93 -3.63 0.13
CA ILE A 32 13.17 -4.71 -0.49
C ILE A 32 11.70 -4.30 -0.59
N THR A 33 11.12 -3.81 0.51
CA THR A 33 9.73 -3.39 0.61
C THR A 33 9.41 -2.27 -0.39
N SER A 34 10.32 -1.29 -0.54
CA SER A 34 10.10 -0.14 -1.43
C SER A 34 9.93 -0.53 -2.91
N SER A 35 10.48 -1.67 -3.35
CA SER A 35 10.29 -2.15 -4.73
C SER A 35 8.85 -2.56 -5.04
N TYR A 36 8.06 -2.89 -4.02
CA TYR A 36 6.65 -3.26 -4.16
C TYR A 36 5.72 -2.05 -4.18
N PHE A 37 6.15 -0.90 -3.63
CA PHE A 37 5.32 0.31 -3.58
C PHE A 37 4.92 0.82 -4.97
N SER A 38 5.80 0.65 -5.96
CA SER A 38 5.49 1.05 -7.33
C SER A 38 4.35 0.24 -7.99
N ARG A 39 3.92 -0.85 -7.37
CA ARG A 39 2.86 -1.75 -7.86
C ARG A 39 1.62 -1.74 -6.97
N GLY A 40 1.72 -1.16 -5.76
CA GLY A 40 0.61 -1.10 -4.82
C GLY A 40 -0.44 -0.07 -5.28
N HIS A 41 -1.71 -0.41 -5.11
CA HIS A 41 -2.84 0.50 -5.32
C HIS A 41 -3.40 0.97 -3.98
N ILE A 42 -3.50 0.05 -3.02
CA ILE A 42 -3.97 0.31 -1.66
C ILE A 42 -2.85 -0.03 -0.68
N PHE A 43 -2.61 0.85 0.26
CA PHE A 43 -1.64 0.68 1.33
C PHE A 43 -2.35 0.69 2.67
N VAL A 44 -2.22 -0.41 3.41
CA VAL A 44 -2.78 -0.55 4.75
C VAL A 44 -1.66 -0.32 5.75
N LEU A 45 -1.66 0.82 6.41
CA LEU A 45 -0.68 1.17 7.45
C LEU A 45 -1.21 0.73 8.80
N VAL A 46 -0.65 -0.38 9.30
CA VAL A 46 -1.06 -0.98 10.57
C VAL A 46 -0.14 -0.54 11.69
N HIS A 47 -0.72 -0.03 12.76
CA HIS A 47 0.03 0.31 13.96
C HIS A 47 -0.58 -0.28 15.24
N ASP A 48 0.25 -0.39 16.25
CA ASP A 48 -0.17 -0.70 17.60
C ASP A 48 -0.79 0.55 18.24
N ILE A 49 -2.02 0.43 18.74
CA ILE A 49 -2.76 1.54 19.33
C ILE A 49 -2.08 2.14 20.58
N GLU A 50 -1.25 1.36 21.25
CA GLU A 50 -0.47 1.80 22.43
C GLU A 50 0.86 2.48 22.07
N ASN A 51 1.30 2.43 20.81
CA ASN A 51 2.59 3.01 20.40
C ASN A 51 2.52 4.55 20.41
N CYS A 52 3.23 5.17 21.35
CA CYS A 52 3.28 6.63 21.48
C CYS A 52 4.09 7.34 20.37
N GLN A 53 4.88 6.63 19.58
CA GLN A 53 5.68 7.19 18.48
C GLN A 53 5.04 6.95 17.11
N VAL A 54 3.86 6.41 17.07
CA VAL A 54 3.18 5.94 15.86
C VAL A 54 3.04 7.01 14.78
N LYS A 55 2.81 8.25 15.14
CA LYS A 55 2.68 9.35 14.18
C LYS A 55 3.93 9.50 13.32
N LYS A 56 5.10 9.53 13.95
CA LYS A 56 6.39 9.66 13.26
C LYS A 56 6.64 8.47 12.31
N ASP A 57 6.31 7.27 12.77
CA ASP A 57 6.47 6.06 11.98
C ASP A 57 5.53 6.10 10.75
N MET A 58 4.27 6.49 10.93
CA MET A 58 3.29 6.65 9.86
C MET A 58 3.68 7.72 8.85
N GLU A 59 4.15 8.89 9.29
CA GLU A 59 4.66 9.93 8.41
C GLU A 59 5.84 9.45 7.57
N THR A 60 6.70 8.60 8.16
CA THR A 60 7.84 8.01 7.45
C THR A 60 7.36 7.05 6.36
N TRP A 61 6.41 6.16 6.67
CA TRP A 61 5.83 5.23 5.70
C TRP A 61 5.05 5.96 4.61
N TYR A 62 4.22 6.92 4.99
CA TYR A 62 3.48 7.77 4.07
C TYR A 62 4.40 8.42 3.03
N LYS A 63 5.47 9.08 3.50
CA LYS A 63 6.45 9.71 2.61
C LYS A 63 7.10 8.70 1.66
N GLN A 64 7.49 7.52 2.16
CA GLN A 64 8.09 6.49 1.32
C GLN A 64 7.14 5.97 0.24
N ILE A 65 5.85 5.80 0.56
CA ILE A 65 4.83 5.40 -0.40
C ILE A 65 4.74 6.45 -1.52
N PHE A 66 4.59 7.72 -1.17
CA PHE A 66 4.47 8.80 -2.15
C PHE A 66 5.73 8.96 -3.00
N ASP A 67 6.92 8.87 -2.41
CA ASP A 67 8.20 8.97 -3.14
C ASP A 67 8.40 7.83 -4.17
N LYS A 68 7.75 6.69 -3.98
CA LYS A 68 7.93 5.49 -4.80
C LYS A 68 6.73 5.15 -5.68
N CYS A 69 5.55 5.64 -5.33
CA CYS A 69 4.36 5.46 -6.17
C CYS A 69 4.51 6.20 -7.49
N PRO A 70 4.19 5.57 -8.63
CA PRO A 70 4.23 6.27 -9.91
C PRO A 70 3.17 7.37 -9.94
N ALA A 71 3.50 8.50 -10.56
CA ALA A 71 2.59 9.67 -10.69
C ALA A 71 1.29 9.38 -11.48
N ARG A 72 1.10 8.16 -11.99
CA ARG A 72 -0.05 7.77 -12.81
C ARG A 72 -1.32 7.45 -12.01
N HIS A 73 -1.22 7.20 -10.71
CA HIS A 73 -2.38 7.04 -9.83
C HIS A 73 -2.01 7.44 -8.41
N GLU A 74 -2.96 8.03 -7.72
CA GLU A 74 -2.81 8.37 -6.31
C GLU A 74 -2.99 7.10 -5.47
N PRO A 75 -2.07 6.78 -4.56
CA PRO A 75 -2.19 5.62 -3.70
C PRO A 75 -3.33 5.82 -2.69
N VAL A 76 -4.19 4.83 -2.55
CA VAL A 76 -5.18 4.82 -1.47
C VAL A 76 -4.50 4.36 -0.18
N ILE A 77 -4.66 5.12 0.90
CA ILE A 77 -4.09 4.81 2.20
C ILE A 77 -5.21 4.56 3.20
N ILE A 78 -5.15 3.41 3.87
CA ILE A 78 -6.05 3.03 4.96
C ILE A 78 -5.20 2.88 6.22
N ILE A 79 -5.58 3.58 7.28
CA ILE A 79 -4.91 3.49 8.57
C ILE A 79 -5.63 2.48 9.46
N VAL A 80 -4.87 1.59 10.08
CA VAL A 80 -5.40 0.57 10.98
C VAL A 80 -4.78 0.70 12.36
N SER A 81 -5.58 1.07 13.35
CA SER A 81 -5.22 1.01 14.76
C SER A 81 -5.54 -0.39 15.29
N ASN A 82 -4.52 -1.23 15.40
CA ASN A 82 -4.66 -2.60 15.85
C ASN A 82 -4.42 -2.74 17.36
N LYS A 83 -4.82 -3.88 17.92
CA LYS A 83 -4.76 -4.24 19.34
C LYS A 83 -5.79 -3.49 20.19
N THR A 84 -6.98 -3.24 19.67
CA THR A 84 -8.08 -2.59 20.39
C THR A 84 -8.56 -3.39 21.61
N ASP A 85 -8.23 -4.68 21.68
CA ASP A 85 -8.43 -5.55 22.85
C ASP A 85 -7.62 -5.10 24.08
N LEU A 86 -6.49 -4.41 23.88
CA LEU A 86 -5.66 -3.88 24.95
C LEU A 86 -6.09 -2.46 25.37
N HIS A 87 -6.37 -1.62 24.38
CA HIS A 87 -6.76 -0.23 24.60
C HIS A 87 -7.69 0.25 23.49
N PRO A 88 -8.88 0.79 23.80
CA PRO A 88 -9.89 1.14 22.79
C PRO A 88 -9.68 2.52 22.15
N PHE A 89 -8.69 3.28 22.55
CA PHE A 89 -8.53 4.68 22.13
C PHE A 89 -7.17 4.96 21.48
N CYS A 90 -7.23 5.57 20.30
CA CYS A 90 -6.06 6.12 19.63
C CYS A 90 -5.70 7.50 20.23
N SER A 91 -4.43 7.87 20.17
CA SER A 91 -4.00 9.19 20.63
C SER A 91 -4.63 10.31 19.78
N GLN A 92 -4.95 11.45 20.40
CA GLN A 92 -5.53 12.59 19.69
C GLN A 92 -4.62 13.10 18.57
N GLU A 93 -3.32 13.04 18.77
CA GLU A 93 -2.33 13.46 17.78
C GLU A 93 -2.40 12.62 16.49
N VAL A 94 -2.54 11.31 16.62
CA VAL A 94 -2.71 10.40 15.50
C VAL A 94 -4.07 10.61 14.82
N THR A 95 -5.12 10.76 15.61
CA THR A 95 -6.47 11.03 15.08
C THR A 95 -6.50 12.30 14.26
N ASN A 96 -5.91 13.39 14.76
CA ASN A 96 -5.82 14.65 14.03
C ASN A 96 -5.03 14.48 12.72
N TRP A 97 -3.89 13.80 12.77
CA TRP A 97 -3.09 13.56 11.58
C TRP A 97 -3.85 12.77 10.49
N ILE A 98 -4.61 11.75 10.88
CA ILE A 98 -5.46 10.97 9.98
C ILE A 98 -6.54 11.86 9.36
N GLN A 99 -7.19 12.72 10.16
CA GLN A 99 -8.24 13.64 9.69
C GLN A 99 -7.69 14.70 8.74
N ASP A 100 -6.52 15.27 9.05
CA ASP A 100 -5.85 16.29 8.21
C ASP A 100 -5.54 15.76 6.80
N HIS A 101 -5.28 14.45 6.67
CA HIS A 101 -5.00 13.79 5.39
C HIS A 101 -6.25 13.15 4.76
N SER A 102 -7.39 13.18 5.44
CA SER A 102 -8.63 12.53 5.00
C SER A 102 -8.48 11.02 4.74
N PHE A 103 -7.64 10.33 5.52
CA PHE A 103 -7.47 8.89 5.39
C PHE A 103 -8.62 8.12 6.02
N ASP A 104 -8.96 6.99 5.41
CA ASP A 104 -9.82 6.00 6.05
C ASP A 104 -9.14 5.42 7.29
N HIS A 105 -9.89 5.30 8.38
CA HIS A 105 -9.38 4.82 9.66
C HIS A 105 -10.24 3.68 10.19
N VAL A 106 -9.60 2.55 10.47
CA VAL A 106 -10.26 1.35 10.99
C VAL A 106 -9.58 0.90 12.28
N PHE A 107 -10.39 0.52 13.25
CA PHE A 107 -9.93 -0.07 14.50
C PHE A 107 -10.08 -1.58 14.42
N THR A 108 -9.02 -2.32 14.80
CA THR A 108 -9.02 -3.79 14.73
C THR A 108 -8.38 -4.43 15.94
N SER A 109 -8.73 -5.68 16.18
CA SER A 109 -7.95 -6.60 17.01
C SER A 109 -7.68 -7.89 16.24
N ALA A 110 -6.45 -8.14 15.90
CA ALA A 110 -6.05 -9.39 15.26
C ALA A 110 -6.21 -10.63 16.19
N VAL A 111 -6.32 -10.40 17.49
CA VAL A 111 -6.52 -11.47 18.49
C VAL A 111 -7.99 -11.88 18.55
N THR A 112 -8.90 -10.93 18.58
CA THR A 112 -10.35 -11.19 18.70
C THR A 112 -11.07 -11.27 17.37
N GLY A 113 -10.48 -10.72 16.29
CA GLY A 113 -11.12 -10.56 14.99
C GLY A 113 -12.02 -9.33 14.89
N GLU A 114 -12.15 -8.55 15.95
CA GLU A 114 -12.95 -7.32 15.95
C GLU A 114 -12.44 -6.34 14.89
N GLY A 115 -13.36 -5.69 14.18
CA GLY A 115 -13.06 -4.69 13.16
C GLY A 115 -12.55 -5.25 11.83
N MET A 116 -12.28 -6.55 11.69
CA MET A 116 -11.76 -7.14 10.45
C MET A 116 -12.75 -7.03 9.29
N GLU A 117 -14.05 -7.21 9.55
CA GLU A 117 -15.08 -7.01 8.51
C GLU A 117 -15.10 -5.57 8.00
N ASN A 118 -14.95 -4.60 8.89
CA ASN A 118 -14.89 -3.19 8.53
C ASN A 118 -13.65 -2.89 7.68
N LEU A 119 -12.50 -3.48 8.00
CA LEU A 119 -11.28 -3.35 7.20
C LEU A 119 -11.47 -3.91 5.80
N PHE A 120 -12.01 -5.13 5.66
CA PHE A 120 -12.26 -5.72 4.36
C PHE A 120 -13.28 -4.94 3.55
N LYS A 121 -14.33 -4.41 4.19
CA LYS A 121 -15.29 -3.53 3.54
C LYS A 121 -14.63 -2.24 3.05
N CYS A 122 -13.79 -1.61 3.86
CA CYS A 122 -13.06 -0.40 3.49
C CYS A 122 -12.16 -0.65 2.26
N ILE A 123 -11.44 -1.77 2.23
CA ILE A 123 -10.63 -2.18 1.07
C ILE A 123 -11.51 -2.43 -0.17
N HIS A 124 -12.64 -3.12 -0.02
CA HIS A 124 -13.58 -3.35 -1.11
C HIS A 124 -14.08 -2.04 -1.70
N ASP A 125 -14.56 -1.13 -0.85
CA ASP A 125 -15.12 0.16 -1.26
C ASP A 125 -14.06 1.02 -1.99
N ALA A 126 -12.81 1.00 -1.50
CA ALA A 126 -11.69 1.66 -2.16
C ALA A 126 -11.43 1.09 -3.58
N VAL A 127 -11.50 -0.24 -3.75
CA VAL A 127 -11.37 -0.85 -5.07
C VAL A 127 -12.50 -0.42 -6.00
N VAL A 128 -13.75 -0.48 -5.52
CA VAL A 128 -14.92 -0.10 -6.34
C VAL A 128 -14.83 1.34 -6.82
N VAL A 129 -14.35 2.25 -5.97
CA VAL A 129 -14.20 3.68 -6.32
C VAL A 129 -13.08 3.92 -7.32
N HIS A 130 -11.92 3.28 -7.14
CA HIS A 130 -10.70 3.62 -7.87
C HIS A 130 -10.32 2.65 -9.01
N GLN A 131 -11.01 1.50 -9.16
CA GLN A 131 -10.64 0.49 -10.16
C GLN A 131 -10.59 1.02 -11.60
N SER A 132 -11.45 1.98 -11.95
CA SER A 132 -11.45 2.59 -13.29
C SER A 132 -10.14 3.32 -13.60
N ASP A 133 -9.57 3.97 -12.60
CA ASP A 133 -8.33 4.74 -12.72
C ASP A 133 -7.12 3.80 -12.82
N TRP A 134 -7.15 2.70 -12.06
CA TRP A 134 -6.08 1.71 -12.05
C TRP A 134 -6.04 0.83 -13.30
N LEU A 135 -7.19 0.57 -13.92
CA LEU A 135 -7.32 -0.24 -15.13
C LEU A 135 -7.16 0.58 -16.42
N SER A 136 -7.14 1.91 -16.34
CA SER A 136 -6.96 2.76 -17.50
C SER A 136 -5.57 2.58 -18.11
N PRO A 137 -5.44 2.18 -19.39
CA PRO A 137 -4.16 2.00 -20.05
C PRO A 137 -3.54 3.36 -20.40
N SER A 138 -3.03 4.09 -19.43
CA SER A 138 -2.30 5.34 -19.65
C SER A 138 -0.80 5.09 -19.75
N LEU A 139 -0.37 4.32 -20.75
CA LEU A 139 0.99 4.41 -21.26
C LEU A 139 0.91 4.82 -22.73
N PRO A 140 1.48 5.96 -23.13
CA PRO A 140 1.87 6.12 -24.50
C PRO A 140 2.86 4.99 -24.80
N ALA A 141 2.54 4.17 -25.81
CA ALA A 141 3.47 3.16 -26.31
C ALA A 141 4.81 3.86 -26.54
N LEU A 142 5.88 3.36 -25.93
CA LEU A 142 7.22 3.80 -26.27
C LEU A 142 7.35 3.66 -27.79
N PRO A 143 7.80 4.70 -28.51
CA PRO A 143 8.01 4.59 -29.93
C PRO A 143 8.94 3.42 -30.18
N ALA A 144 8.50 2.46 -30.99
CA ALA A 144 9.32 1.33 -31.39
C ALA A 144 10.60 1.91 -32.00
N THR A 145 11.70 1.70 -31.32
CA THR A 145 13.03 2.05 -31.83
C THR A 145 13.26 1.17 -33.05
N THR A 146 13.01 1.68 -34.23
CA THR A 146 13.39 1.06 -35.48
C THR A 146 14.90 0.98 -35.50
N VAL A 147 15.44 -0.17 -35.12
CA VAL A 147 16.84 -0.51 -35.35
C VAL A 147 16.98 -0.68 -36.83
N SER A 148 17.44 0.38 -37.51
CA SER A 148 17.90 0.29 -38.88
C SER A 148 19.13 -0.61 -38.92
N LYS A 149 18.98 -1.81 -39.45
CA LYS A 149 20.10 -2.66 -39.83
C LYS A 149 20.83 -2.01 -41.02
N THR A 150 21.85 -1.24 -40.71
CA THR A 150 22.87 -0.93 -41.72
C THR A 150 23.83 -2.10 -41.76
N SER A 151 23.73 -2.88 -42.82
CA SER A 151 24.72 -3.86 -43.20
C SER A 151 26.03 -3.16 -43.61
N PRO A 152 27.17 -3.53 -43.07
CA PRO A 152 28.45 -3.09 -43.66
C PRO A 152 28.70 -3.87 -44.93
N GLY A 153 28.64 -3.18 -46.05
CA GLY A 153 29.11 -3.70 -47.32
C GLY A 153 30.64 -3.89 -47.28
N CYS A 154 31.07 -5.12 -47.38
CA CYS A 154 32.46 -5.44 -47.76
C CYS A 154 32.66 -5.02 -49.19
N ASN A 155 33.56 -4.10 -49.43
CA ASN A 155 34.24 -3.96 -50.75
C ASN A 155 35.70 -4.40 -50.61
N CYS A 156 36.07 -5.29 -51.50
CA CYS A 156 37.43 -5.79 -51.74
C CYS A 156 38.44 -4.67 -52.09
#